data_947171df3945f8fdce1ab8db7b0c715b
#
_entry.id   947171df3945f8fdce1ab8db7b0c715b
#
_cell.length_a   1.000
_cell.length_b   1.000
_cell.length_c   1.000
_cell.angle_alpha   90.00
_cell.angle_beta   90.00
_cell.angle_gamma   90.00
#
_symmetry.space_group_name_H-M   'P 1'
#
loop_
_entity.id
_entity.type
_entity.pdbx_description
1 polymer ?
#
loop_
_entity_poly.entity_id
_entity_poly.type
_entity_poly.pdbx_seq_one_letter_code
_entity_poly.pdbx_strand_id
1 'polypeptide(L)'
;MQVQSMFFKKRAAEKLGDELLQANMRKAKGKFVDGRAKAVAEFGVWEEVRAHAAKVRDRALANLDAYLVEFEANATRRGAVVHWAETAEEACAIVAGIARDNGVRKAAKSKSMVSEEVNLNEALEAAGVEVIETDLGEYILQLAHEPPSHIVAPAVHKSKEQVAELFVKAHGKPRLTEIPAMTREAREALRGHFLSADMGISGSNFVIAETGTTLTVTNEGNADMVTTLPRIHVVITGIEKVIGTLEDFATLIRLLPRSAIGQTVTNYLTLTTGLKMPDEADGPEQMHIVLVDAGRTKLLGGPMQEMLRCIRCGA
;
A
#
# COMPACT_ATOMS: atom_id res chain seq x y z
N MET A 1 1.59 -1.18 -15.74
CA MET A 1 2.39 -2.46 -15.87
C MET A 1 2.17 -3.06 -17.25
N GLN A 2 3.22 -3.23 -18.05
CA GLN A 2 3.08 -3.85 -19.39
C GLN A 2 2.78 -5.35 -19.25
N VAL A 3 1.73 -5.83 -19.92
CA VAL A 3 1.37 -7.25 -19.94
C VAL A 3 2.42 -8.02 -20.75
N GLN A 4 3.13 -8.95 -20.12
CA GLN A 4 4.20 -9.76 -20.74
C GLN A 4 3.92 -11.27 -20.65
N SER A 5 2.65 -11.64 -20.46
CA SER A 5 2.24 -13.04 -20.31
C SER A 5 2.62 -13.94 -21.47
N MET A 6 2.70 -13.39 -22.69
CA MET A 6 3.15 -14.13 -23.88
C MET A 6 4.58 -14.66 -23.76
N PHE A 7 5.42 -14.05 -22.92
CA PHE A 7 6.82 -14.49 -22.70
C PHE A 7 6.98 -15.30 -21.41
N PHE A 8 5.89 -15.67 -20.74
CA PHE A 8 5.92 -16.31 -19.42
C PHE A 8 6.84 -17.53 -19.36
N LYS A 9 6.69 -18.49 -20.28
CA LYS A 9 7.49 -19.73 -20.27
C LYS A 9 9.00 -19.47 -20.36
N LYS A 10 9.43 -18.56 -21.25
CA LYS A 10 10.84 -18.20 -21.42
C LYS A 10 11.37 -17.53 -20.15
N ARG A 11 10.67 -16.52 -19.66
CA ARG A 11 11.08 -15.79 -18.44
C ARG A 11 11.08 -16.67 -17.20
N ALA A 12 10.10 -17.57 -17.06
CA ALA A 12 10.07 -18.52 -15.96
C ALA A 12 11.29 -19.46 -15.99
N ALA A 13 11.66 -19.99 -17.15
CA ALA A 13 12.85 -20.83 -17.29
C ALA A 13 14.15 -20.09 -16.90
N GLU A 14 14.30 -18.83 -17.33
CA GLU A 14 15.44 -17.97 -16.97
C GLU A 14 15.51 -17.76 -15.44
N LYS A 15 14.36 -17.44 -14.79
CA LYS A 15 14.30 -17.18 -13.35
C LYS A 15 14.43 -18.45 -12.50
N LEU A 16 14.02 -19.60 -13.01
CA LEU A 16 14.25 -20.89 -12.35
C LEU A 16 15.74 -21.29 -12.33
N GLY A 17 16.50 -20.87 -13.35
CA GLY A 17 17.95 -21.04 -13.42
C GLY A 17 18.78 -20.02 -12.61
N ASP A 18 18.15 -18.96 -12.05
CA ASP A 18 18.83 -17.94 -11.26
C ASP A 18 19.03 -18.45 -9.82
N GLU A 19 20.21 -18.96 -9.52
CA GLU A 19 20.55 -19.57 -8.21
C GLU A 19 20.43 -18.56 -7.05
N LEU A 20 20.81 -17.30 -7.26
CA LEU A 20 20.71 -16.25 -6.26
C LEU A 20 19.24 -15.94 -5.93
N LEU A 21 18.42 -15.77 -6.96
CA LEU A 21 16.98 -15.59 -6.79
C LEU A 21 16.37 -16.77 -6.04
N GLN A 22 16.70 -18.02 -6.44
CA GLN A 22 16.17 -19.22 -5.78
C GLN A 22 16.59 -19.30 -4.31
N ALA A 23 17.82 -18.89 -3.97
CA ALA A 23 18.28 -18.83 -2.58
C ALA A 23 17.53 -17.78 -1.77
N ASN A 24 17.30 -16.59 -2.33
CA ASN A 24 16.53 -15.53 -1.68
C ASN A 24 15.06 -15.94 -1.46
N MET A 25 14.44 -16.59 -2.44
CA MET A 25 13.07 -17.10 -2.31
C MET A 25 12.93 -18.21 -1.25
N ARG A 26 13.92 -19.10 -1.12
CA ARG A 26 13.94 -20.10 -0.01
C ARG A 26 14.02 -19.44 1.36
N LYS A 27 14.81 -18.38 1.52
CA LYS A 27 14.87 -17.61 2.79
C LYS A 27 13.56 -16.92 3.08
N ALA A 28 12.92 -16.33 2.06
CA ALA A 28 11.63 -15.69 2.18
C ALA A 28 10.54 -16.69 2.62
N LYS A 29 10.53 -17.91 2.04
CA LYS A 29 9.60 -18.98 2.46
C LYS A 29 9.68 -19.24 3.95
N GLY A 30 10.89 -19.45 4.52
CA GLY A 30 11.08 -19.70 5.95
C GLY A 30 10.52 -18.56 6.83
N LYS A 31 10.69 -17.31 6.39
CA LYS A 31 10.19 -16.16 7.14
C LYS A 31 8.67 -15.99 7.02
N PHE A 32 8.11 -16.08 5.82
CA PHE A 32 6.69 -15.77 5.58
C PHE A 32 5.80 -17.00 5.76
N VAL A 33 6.08 -18.10 5.10
CA VAL A 33 5.23 -19.30 5.13
C VAL A 33 5.30 -20.00 6.48
N ASP A 34 6.51 -20.27 6.97
CA ASP A 34 6.70 -20.98 8.23
C ASP A 34 6.33 -20.09 9.43
N GLY A 35 6.65 -18.78 9.35
CA GLY A 35 6.20 -17.79 10.34
C GLY A 35 4.67 -17.69 10.43
N ARG A 36 4.00 -17.66 9.29
CA ARG A 36 2.52 -17.69 9.25
C ARG A 36 1.98 -18.98 9.87
N ALA A 37 2.50 -20.13 9.49
CA ALA A 37 2.03 -21.42 10.03
C ALA A 37 2.14 -21.45 11.56
N LYS A 38 3.25 -20.97 12.12
CA LYS A 38 3.45 -20.85 13.57
C LYS A 38 2.42 -19.90 14.20
N ALA A 39 2.25 -18.68 13.67
CA ALA A 39 1.32 -17.69 14.21
C ALA A 39 -0.15 -18.14 14.14
N VAL A 40 -0.51 -18.91 13.13
CA VAL A 40 -1.83 -19.54 13.00
C VAL A 40 -2.03 -20.60 14.07
N ALA A 41 -1.05 -21.49 14.27
CA ALA A 41 -1.13 -22.53 15.28
C ALA A 41 -1.21 -21.98 16.71
N GLU A 42 -0.46 -20.91 17.01
CA GLU A 42 -0.46 -20.25 18.32
C GLU A 42 -1.75 -19.46 18.61
N PHE A 43 -2.51 -19.08 17.58
CA PHE A 43 -3.71 -18.26 17.77
C PHE A 43 -4.93 -19.02 18.29
N GLY A 44 -4.95 -20.34 18.26
CA GLY A 44 -5.97 -21.20 18.86
C GLY A 44 -7.39 -21.09 18.25
N VAL A 45 -7.88 -19.90 18.01
CA VAL A 45 -9.21 -19.58 17.46
C VAL A 45 -9.15 -19.09 15.98
N TRP A 46 -8.08 -19.43 15.27
CA TRP A 46 -7.84 -18.94 13.92
C TRP A 46 -9.01 -19.18 12.97
N GLU A 47 -9.54 -20.39 12.89
CA GLU A 47 -10.61 -20.73 11.93
C GLU A 47 -11.93 -20.02 12.27
N GLU A 48 -12.24 -19.82 13.54
CA GLU A 48 -13.43 -19.09 13.97
C GLU A 48 -13.35 -17.62 13.55
N VAL A 49 -12.20 -16.97 13.83
CA VAL A 49 -11.99 -15.57 13.48
C VAL A 49 -11.92 -15.39 11.97
N ARG A 50 -11.29 -16.32 11.24
CA ARG A 50 -11.26 -16.33 9.77
C ARG A 50 -12.65 -16.45 9.16
N ALA A 51 -13.47 -17.38 9.68
CA ALA A 51 -14.84 -17.53 9.24
C ALA A 51 -15.69 -16.28 9.54
N HIS A 52 -15.48 -15.65 10.71
CA HIS A 52 -16.15 -14.39 11.04
C HIS A 52 -15.71 -13.26 10.11
N ALA A 53 -14.42 -13.11 9.87
CA ALA A 53 -13.86 -12.12 8.93
C ALA A 53 -14.39 -12.30 7.50
N ALA A 54 -14.57 -13.54 7.04
CA ALA A 54 -15.21 -13.80 5.74
C ALA A 54 -16.65 -13.26 5.71
N LYS A 55 -17.43 -13.48 6.78
CA LYS A 55 -18.80 -12.92 6.88
C LYS A 55 -18.80 -11.38 6.93
N VAL A 56 -17.83 -10.76 7.60
CA VAL A 56 -17.64 -9.30 7.58
C VAL A 56 -17.43 -8.82 6.15
N ARG A 57 -16.54 -9.46 5.39
CA ARG A 57 -16.29 -9.12 4.00
C ARG A 57 -17.50 -9.37 3.09
N ASP A 58 -18.23 -10.49 3.29
CA ASP A 58 -19.44 -10.78 2.54
C ASP A 58 -20.53 -9.75 2.79
N ARG A 59 -20.72 -9.35 4.05
CA ARG A 59 -21.67 -8.29 4.40
C ARG A 59 -21.28 -6.96 3.75
N ALA A 60 -20.00 -6.61 3.75
CA ALA A 60 -19.52 -5.39 3.10
C ALA A 60 -19.76 -5.42 1.58
N LEU A 61 -19.51 -6.56 0.93
CA LEU A 61 -19.76 -6.70 -0.51
C LEU A 61 -21.26 -6.73 -0.86
N ALA A 62 -22.10 -7.31 0.02
CA ALA A 62 -23.55 -7.33 -0.18
C ALA A 62 -24.22 -5.96 0.02
N ASN A 63 -23.56 -5.02 0.72
CA ASN A 63 -24.03 -3.67 0.99
C ASN A 63 -23.01 -2.62 0.50
N LEU A 64 -22.29 -2.94 -0.58
CA LEU A 64 -21.18 -2.15 -1.06
C LEU A 64 -21.56 -0.71 -1.36
N ASP A 65 -22.68 -0.51 -2.04
CA ASP A 65 -23.26 0.79 -2.40
C ASP A 65 -23.62 1.61 -1.15
N ALA A 66 -24.34 1.02 -0.20
CA ALA A 66 -24.75 1.70 1.02
C ALA A 66 -23.55 2.13 1.87
N TYR A 67 -22.57 1.22 2.03
CA TYR A 67 -21.35 1.54 2.81
C TYR A 67 -20.45 2.58 2.14
N LEU A 68 -20.38 2.58 0.80
CA LEU A 68 -19.61 3.59 0.09
C LEU A 68 -20.28 4.97 0.16
N VAL A 69 -21.61 5.06 0.07
CA VAL A 69 -22.36 6.30 0.25
C VAL A 69 -22.20 6.83 1.69
N GLU A 70 -22.29 5.96 2.69
CA GLU A 70 -22.08 6.31 4.09
C GLU A 70 -20.64 6.78 4.34
N PHE A 71 -19.65 6.07 3.77
CA PHE A 71 -18.25 6.47 3.84
C PHE A 71 -18.02 7.86 3.27
N GLU A 72 -18.50 8.11 2.05
CA GLU A 72 -18.36 9.43 1.38
C GLU A 72 -18.99 10.54 2.22
N ALA A 73 -20.21 10.34 2.72
CA ALA A 73 -20.89 11.31 3.57
C ALA A 73 -20.10 11.63 4.86
N ASN A 74 -19.55 10.59 5.51
CA ASN A 74 -18.78 10.77 6.74
C ASN A 74 -17.41 11.40 6.48
N ALA A 75 -16.69 10.98 5.43
CA ALA A 75 -15.39 11.53 5.05
C ALA A 75 -15.53 13.02 4.64
N THR A 76 -16.54 13.35 3.85
CA THR A 76 -16.82 14.73 3.43
C THR A 76 -17.17 15.63 4.61
N ARG A 77 -17.93 15.13 5.58
CA ARG A 77 -18.23 15.87 6.82
C ARG A 77 -16.98 16.22 7.62
N ARG A 78 -15.91 15.43 7.47
CA ARG A 78 -14.58 15.66 8.08
C ARG A 78 -13.64 16.46 7.20
N GLY A 79 -14.13 17.02 6.08
CA GLY A 79 -13.39 17.90 5.18
C GLY A 79 -12.65 17.20 4.04
N ALA A 80 -12.72 15.88 3.92
CA ALA A 80 -12.14 15.18 2.79
C ALA A 80 -12.98 15.35 1.51
N VAL A 81 -12.32 15.36 0.36
CA VAL A 81 -12.98 15.31 -0.96
C VAL A 81 -12.90 13.87 -1.47
N VAL A 82 -14.04 13.26 -1.71
CA VAL A 82 -14.12 11.89 -2.24
C VAL A 82 -14.29 11.95 -3.76
N HIS A 83 -13.47 11.19 -4.47
CA HIS A 83 -13.50 11.06 -5.93
C HIS A 83 -13.79 9.61 -6.30
N TRP A 84 -14.56 9.44 -7.36
CA TRP A 84 -14.89 8.15 -7.94
C TRP A 84 -14.17 7.96 -9.26
N ALA A 85 -13.53 6.82 -9.44
CA ALA A 85 -12.84 6.46 -10.67
C ALA A 85 -13.31 5.08 -11.14
N GLU A 86 -13.92 5.01 -12.30
CA GLU A 86 -14.37 3.76 -12.91
C GLU A 86 -13.19 2.98 -13.51
N THR A 87 -12.17 3.70 -13.99
CA THR A 87 -11.02 3.13 -14.67
C THR A 87 -9.69 3.56 -14.03
N ALA A 88 -8.62 2.87 -14.41
CA ALA A 88 -7.25 3.23 -14.02
C ALA A 88 -6.86 4.61 -14.55
N GLU A 89 -7.25 4.93 -15.78
CA GLU A 89 -6.97 6.20 -16.45
C GLU A 89 -7.66 7.36 -15.74
N GLU A 90 -8.92 7.19 -15.33
CA GLU A 90 -9.65 8.19 -14.55
C GLU A 90 -9.01 8.44 -13.18
N ALA A 91 -8.61 7.36 -12.47
CA ALA A 91 -7.91 7.49 -11.19
C ALA A 91 -6.62 8.30 -11.34
N CYS A 92 -5.82 8.01 -12.37
CA CYS A 92 -4.61 8.76 -12.68
C CYS A 92 -4.90 10.22 -13.05
N ALA A 93 -5.93 10.47 -13.86
CA ALA A 93 -6.31 11.82 -14.27
C ALA A 93 -6.76 12.67 -13.07
N ILE A 94 -7.51 12.09 -12.12
CA ILE A 94 -7.93 12.75 -10.90
C ILE A 94 -6.72 13.17 -10.07
N VAL A 95 -5.79 12.24 -9.78
CA VAL A 95 -4.61 12.55 -8.95
C VAL A 95 -3.67 13.55 -9.64
N ALA A 96 -3.44 13.40 -10.95
CA ALA A 96 -2.66 14.35 -11.72
C ALA A 96 -3.33 15.75 -11.77
N GLY A 97 -4.67 15.78 -11.84
CA GLY A 97 -5.45 17.01 -11.74
C GLY A 97 -5.26 17.71 -10.40
N ILE A 98 -5.39 16.98 -9.29
CA ILE A 98 -5.12 17.49 -7.93
C ILE A 98 -3.70 18.07 -7.84
N ALA A 99 -2.72 17.33 -8.36
CA ALA A 99 -1.32 17.78 -8.35
C ALA A 99 -1.13 19.09 -9.14
N ARG A 100 -1.65 19.16 -10.35
CA ARG A 100 -1.57 20.35 -11.22
C ARG A 100 -2.25 21.56 -10.58
N ASP A 101 -3.48 21.40 -10.11
CA ASP A 101 -4.32 22.49 -9.59
C ASP A 101 -3.74 23.07 -8.29
N ASN A 102 -2.89 22.32 -7.60
CA ASN A 102 -2.19 22.73 -6.38
C ASN A 102 -0.71 23.03 -6.58
N GLY A 103 -0.20 23.01 -7.80
CA GLY A 103 1.20 23.30 -8.10
C GLY A 103 2.19 22.31 -7.46
N VAL A 104 1.79 21.04 -7.30
CA VAL A 104 2.63 19.98 -6.73
C VAL A 104 3.79 19.68 -7.65
N ARG A 105 4.99 19.68 -7.11
CA ARG A 105 6.23 19.32 -7.80
C ARG A 105 6.82 18.00 -7.31
N LYS A 106 6.56 17.66 -6.04
CA LYS A 106 7.08 16.47 -5.39
C LYS A 106 6.01 15.76 -4.58
N ALA A 107 5.89 14.46 -4.78
CA ALA A 107 5.03 13.59 -4.01
C ALA A 107 5.85 12.51 -3.27
N ALA A 108 5.60 12.37 -1.97
CA ALA A 108 6.07 11.24 -1.19
C ALA A 108 4.98 10.18 -1.15
N LYS A 109 5.31 8.94 -1.56
CA LYS A 109 4.33 7.87 -1.67
C LYS A 109 4.67 6.72 -0.72
N SER A 110 3.71 6.32 0.12
CA SER A 110 3.78 5.05 0.81
C SER A 110 3.28 3.93 -0.11
N LYS A 111 3.73 2.72 0.14
CA LYS A 111 3.35 1.55 -0.63
C LYS A 111 1.85 1.43 -0.81
N SER A 112 1.41 1.31 -2.07
CA SER A 112 0.00 1.12 -2.42
C SER A 112 -0.13 0.20 -3.64
N MET A 113 -0.75 -0.96 -3.43
CA MET A 113 -1.02 -1.91 -4.52
C MET A 113 -1.98 -1.36 -5.57
N VAL A 114 -2.92 -0.47 -5.17
CA VAL A 114 -3.86 0.13 -6.11
C VAL A 114 -3.14 1.18 -6.97
N SER A 115 -2.23 1.96 -6.40
CA SER A 115 -1.45 2.92 -7.18
C SER A 115 -0.56 2.24 -8.22
N GLU A 116 -0.02 1.05 -7.91
CA GLU A 116 0.74 0.25 -8.88
C GLU A 116 -0.18 -0.34 -9.96
N GLU A 117 -1.36 -0.83 -9.57
CA GLU A 117 -2.37 -1.37 -10.48
C GLU A 117 -2.76 -0.36 -11.57
N VAL A 118 -2.92 0.92 -11.20
CA VAL A 118 -3.30 1.99 -12.13
C VAL A 118 -2.12 2.68 -12.81
N ASN A 119 -0.87 2.32 -12.50
CA ASN A 119 0.38 2.97 -12.97
C ASN A 119 0.45 4.46 -12.60
N LEU A 120 0.13 4.77 -11.34
CA LEU A 120 0.04 6.15 -10.87
C LEU A 120 1.37 6.90 -10.96
N ASN A 121 2.51 6.24 -10.68
CA ASN A 121 3.82 6.88 -10.73
C ASN A 121 4.12 7.41 -12.13
N GLU A 122 3.93 6.59 -13.16
CA GLU A 122 4.15 6.97 -14.55
C GLU A 122 3.26 8.14 -14.98
N ALA A 123 2.00 8.15 -14.50
CA ALA A 123 1.08 9.24 -14.80
C ALA A 123 1.48 10.57 -14.15
N LEU A 124 1.95 10.55 -12.90
CA LEU A 124 2.42 11.73 -12.18
C LEU A 124 3.75 12.24 -12.74
N GLU A 125 4.70 11.37 -13.05
CA GLU A 125 5.97 11.72 -13.68
C GLU A 125 5.74 12.37 -15.07
N ALA A 126 4.80 11.83 -15.86
CA ALA A 126 4.40 12.43 -17.12
C ALA A 126 3.73 13.81 -16.94
N ALA A 127 3.11 14.07 -15.78
CA ALA A 127 2.58 15.38 -15.39
C ALA A 127 3.63 16.32 -14.78
N GLY A 128 4.91 15.92 -14.71
CA GLY A 128 6.02 16.72 -14.18
C GLY A 128 6.16 16.68 -12.65
N VAL A 129 5.55 15.72 -11.97
CA VAL A 129 5.68 15.52 -10.53
C VAL A 129 6.78 14.50 -10.23
N GLU A 130 7.75 14.86 -9.40
CA GLU A 130 8.74 13.93 -8.87
C GLU A 130 8.07 13.01 -7.84
N VAL A 131 8.01 11.70 -8.08
CA VAL A 131 7.43 10.72 -7.17
C VAL A 131 8.52 9.96 -6.44
N ILE A 132 8.48 9.99 -5.10
CA ILE A 132 9.45 9.30 -4.24
C ILE A 132 8.74 8.17 -3.49
N GLU A 133 9.16 6.95 -3.73
CA GLU A 133 8.77 5.80 -2.94
C GLU A 133 9.42 5.85 -1.56
N THR A 134 8.65 5.66 -0.50
CA THR A 134 9.14 5.84 0.87
C THR A 134 9.19 4.53 1.68
N ASP A 135 8.53 3.46 1.23
CA ASP A 135 8.77 2.10 1.72
C ASP A 135 10.17 1.65 1.28
N LEU A 136 10.95 1.08 2.17
CA LEU A 136 12.35 0.73 1.87
C LEU A 136 12.47 -0.24 0.68
N GLY A 137 11.59 -1.22 0.57
CA GLY A 137 11.58 -2.17 -0.54
C GLY A 137 11.23 -1.50 -1.87
N GLU A 138 10.20 -0.66 -1.88
CA GLU A 138 9.80 0.12 -3.06
C GLU A 138 10.88 1.14 -3.46
N TYR A 139 11.50 1.81 -2.50
CA TYR A 139 12.61 2.73 -2.74
C TYR A 139 13.81 2.03 -3.41
N ILE A 140 14.20 0.86 -2.93
CA ILE A 140 15.25 0.05 -3.54
C ILE A 140 14.90 -0.30 -5.00
N LEU A 141 13.65 -0.66 -5.26
CA LEU A 141 13.18 -0.98 -6.62
C LEU A 141 13.10 0.25 -7.51
N GLN A 142 12.70 1.40 -6.98
CA GLN A 142 12.73 2.67 -7.72
C GLN A 142 14.16 3.00 -8.16
N LEU A 143 15.15 2.87 -7.27
CA LEU A 143 16.57 3.04 -7.61
C LEU A 143 17.09 2.01 -8.64
N ALA A 144 16.54 0.80 -8.62
CA ALA A 144 16.89 -0.26 -9.56
C ALA A 144 16.13 -0.18 -10.89
N HIS A 145 15.11 0.66 -11.01
CA HIS A 145 14.16 0.70 -12.14
C HIS A 145 13.51 -0.68 -12.40
N GLU A 146 13.12 -1.38 -11.32
CA GLU A 146 12.53 -2.72 -11.40
C GLU A 146 11.14 -2.75 -10.74
N PRO A 147 10.21 -3.58 -11.27
CA PRO A 147 8.91 -3.77 -10.63
C PRO A 147 9.02 -4.61 -9.36
N PRO A 148 8.06 -4.49 -8.43
CA PRO A 148 8.01 -5.31 -7.24
C PRO A 148 7.78 -6.79 -7.57
N SER A 149 8.45 -7.68 -6.82
CA SER A 149 8.32 -9.13 -7.00
C SER A 149 7.44 -9.81 -5.95
N HIS A 150 7.04 -9.09 -4.91
CA HIS A 150 6.21 -9.60 -3.82
C HIS A 150 5.38 -8.49 -3.18
N ILE A 151 4.12 -8.79 -2.81
CA ILE A 151 3.19 -7.81 -2.22
C ILE A 151 3.71 -7.23 -0.90
N VAL A 152 4.24 -8.07 0.01
CA VAL A 152 4.66 -7.65 1.35
C VAL A 152 6.13 -7.24 1.40
N ALA A 153 6.97 -7.89 0.60
CA ALA A 153 8.41 -7.62 0.54
C ALA A 153 8.85 -7.39 -0.91
N PRO A 154 8.65 -6.18 -1.45
CA PRO A 154 8.82 -5.89 -2.88
C PRO A 154 10.19 -6.28 -3.42
N ALA A 155 11.25 -5.95 -2.70
CA ALA A 155 12.65 -6.20 -3.07
C ALA A 155 13.21 -7.55 -2.60
N VAL A 156 12.35 -8.55 -2.30
CA VAL A 156 12.78 -9.87 -1.76
C VAL A 156 13.77 -10.62 -2.66
N HIS A 157 13.79 -10.31 -3.95
CA HIS A 157 14.70 -10.89 -4.93
C HIS A 157 16.10 -10.25 -4.92
N LYS A 158 16.28 -9.10 -4.27
CA LYS A 158 17.58 -8.45 -4.15
C LYS A 158 18.40 -9.01 -3.00
N SER A 159 19.70 -9.17 -3.22
CA SER A 159 20.64 -9.45 -2.14
C SER A 159 21.08 -8.16 -1.44
N LYS A 160 21.61 -8.30 -0.23
CA LYS A 160 22.21 -7.18 0.52
C LYS A 160 23.31 -6.47 -0.28
N GLU A 161 24.13 -7.24 -0.99
CA GLU A 161 25.23 -6.75 -1.81
C GLU A 161 24.71 -5.91 -2.98
N GLN A 162 23.67 -6.37 -3.66
CA GLN A 162 23.03 -5.63 -4.74
C GLN A 162 22.42 -4.31 -4.24
N VAL A 163 21.80 -4.31 -3.06
CA VAL A 163 21.26 -3.09 -2.44
C VAL A 163 22.40 -2.12 -2.08
N ALA A 164 23.53 -2.63 -1.54
CA ALA A 164 24.68 -1.79 -1.26
C ALA A 164 25.24 -1.10 -2.50
N GLU A 165 25.33 -1.80 -3.63
CA GLU A 165 25.77 -1.22 -4.91
C GLU A 165 24.79 -0.14 -5.43
N LEU A 166 23.48 -0.39 -5.31
CA LEU A 166 22.47 0.61 -5.67
C LEU A 166 22.62 1.89 -4.84
N PHE A 167 22.85 1.77 -3.53
CA PHE A 167 23.02 2.93 -2.65
C PHE A 167 24.29 3.71 -2.95
N VAL A 168 25.41 3.05 -3.24
CA VAL A 168 26.64 3.72 -3.70
C VAL A 168 26.34 4.55 -4.94
N LYS A 169 25.65 3.97 -5.91
CA LYS A 169 25.32 4.64 -7.19
C LYS A 169 24.35 5.81 -6.98
N ALA A 170 23.33 5.64 -6.14
CA ALA A 170 22.29 6.64 -5.96
C ALA A 170 22.69 7.78 -5.01
N HIS A 171 23.40 7.45 -3.92
CA HIS A 171 23.71 8.41 -2.87
C HIS A 171 25.14 8.99 -2.97
N GLY A 172 26.02 8.39 -3.80
CA GLY A 172 27.41 8.81 -3.91
C GLY A 172 28.26 8.62 -2.64
N LYS A 173 27.81 7.76 -1.72
CA LYS A 173 28.47 7.47 -0.44
C LYS A 173 29.30 6.18 -0.52
N PRO A 174 30.28 5.98 0.38
CA PRO A 174 31.04 4.74 0.47
C PRO A 174 30.12 3.52 0.71
N ARG A 175 30.51 2.37 0.12
CA ARG A 175 29.77 1.12 0.25
C ARG A 175 29.66 0.66 1.69
N LEU A 176 28.45 0.44 2.19
CA LEU A 176 28.17 -0.14 3.49
C LEU A 176 27.93 -1.65 3.38
N THR A 177 28.26 -2.39 4.44
CA THR A 177 28.11 -3.85 4.51
C THR A 177 27.11 -4.30 5.55
N GLU A 178 26.83 -3.44 6.54
CA GLU A 178 25.96 -3.76 7.65
C GLU A 178 24.53 -3.26 7.39
N ILE A 179 23.54 -4.15 7.54
CA ILE A 179 22.12 -3.84 7.28
C ILE A 179 21.64 -2.63 8.10
N PRO A 180 21.93 -2.49 9.41
CA PRO A 180 21.50 -1.32 10.18
C PRO A 180 22.09 -0.01 9.66
N ALA A 181 23.33 -0.03 9.15
CA ALA A 181 23.97 1.15 8.57
C ALA A 181 23.33 1.55 7.23
N MET A 182 23.05 0.57 6.38
CA MET A 182 22.35 0.78 5.11
C MET A 182 20.91 1.32 5.32
N THR A 183 20.19 0.77 6.30
CA THR A 183 18.85 1.25 6.67
C THR A 183 18.89 2.70 7.16
N ARG A 184 19.91 3.06 7.93
CA ARG A 184 20.12 4.45 8.37
C ARG A 184 20.43 5.37 7.21
N GLU A 185 21.25 4.95 6.26
CA GLU A 185 21.56 5.70 5.04
C GLU A 185 20.29 5.98 4.22
N ALA A 186 19.44 4.96 3.98
CA ALA A 186 18.17 5.15 3.30
C ALA A 186 17.25 6.13 4.06
N ARG A 187 17.17 6.01 5.39
CA ARG A 187 16.41 6.94 6.24
C ARG A 187 16.90 8.38 6.10
N GLU A 188 18.22 8.59 6.09
CA GLU A 188 18.82 9.92 5.91
C GLU A 188 18.51 10.49 4.52
N ALA A 189 18.61 9.66 3.47
CA ALA A 189 18.30 10.06 2.10
C ALA A 189 16.81 10.43 1.98
N LEU A 190 15.90 9.62 2.50
CA LEU A 190 14.46 9.87 2.41
C LEU A 190 13.98 11.04 3.28
N ARG A 191 14.70 11.38 4.37
CA ARG A 191 14.28 12.45 5.28
C ARG A 191 14.05 13.79 4.57
N GLY A 192 14.94 14.16 3.65
CA GLY A 192 14.80 15.39 2.88
C GLY A 192 13.55 15.38 1.99
N HIS A 193 13.22 14.24 1.43
CA HIS A 193 12.04 14.06 0.58
C HIS A 193 10.75 14.18 1.38
N PHE A 194 10.66 13.56 2.56
CA PHE A 194 9.50 13.72 3.43
C PHE A 194 9.22 15.18 3.80
N LEU A 195 10.28 15.94 4.15
CA LEU A 195 10.16 17.33 4.58
C LEU A 195 9.87 18.31 3.44
N SER A 196 10.16 17.93 2.19
CA SER A 196 9.98 18.79 1.01
C SER A 196 8.83 18.33 0.09
N ALA A 197 8.11 17.28 0.44
CA ALA A 197 6.98 16.82 -0.37
C ALA A 197 5.79 17.78 -0.24
N ASP A 198 5.22 18.15 -1.38
CA ASP A 198 4.00 18.97 -1.46
C ASP A 198 2.77 18.09 -1.22
N MET A 199 2.84 16.81 -1.67
CA MET A 199 1.76 15.84 -1.62
C MET A 199 2.24 14.54 -1.01
N GLY A 200 1.43 13.97 -0.13
CA GLY A 200 1.57 12.61 0.36
C GLY A 200 0.55 11.70 -0.31
N ILE A 201 1.00 10.55 -0.80
CA ILE A 201 0.11 9.56 -1.44
C ILE A 201 0.18 8.27 -0.64
N SER A 202 -0.98 7.81 -0.17
CA SER A 202 -1.10 6.52 0.52
C SER A 202 -2.13 5.61 -0.15
N GLY A 203 -1.97 4.31 0.09
CA GLY A 203 -3.08 3.37 -0.07
C GLY A 203 -3.91 3.29 1.20
N SER A 204 -4.94 2.45 1.16
CA SER A 204 -5.67 2.05 2.35
C SER A 204 -5.89 0.54 2.36
N ASN A 205 -5.67 -0.10 3.52
CA ASN A 205 -6.03 -1.50 3.71
C ASN A 205 -7.54 -1.65 3.83
N PHE A 206 -8.18 -0.71 4.54
CA PHE A 206 -9.62 -0.64 4.71
C PHE A 206 -10.08 0.82 4.75
N VAL A 207 -11.31 1.07 4.34
CA VAL A 207 -12.04 2.31 4.59
C VAL A 207 -13.29 1.99 5.41
N ILE A 208 -13.58 2.79 6.44
CA ILE A 208 -14.60 2.49 7.44
C ILE A 208 -15.80 3.42 7.22
N ALA A 209 -16.94 2.83 6.87
CA ALA A 209 -18.14 3.58 6.50
C ALA A 209 -18.63 4.48 7.63
N GLU A 210 -18.82 3.94 8.84
CA GLU A 210 -19.40 4.66 9.98
C GLU A 210 -18.64 5.92 10.41
N THR A 211 -17.33 6.02 10.09
CA THR A 211 -16.48 7.13 10.53
C THR A 211 -15.91 7.97 9.40
N GLY A 212 -15.93 7.49 8.15
CA GLY A 212 -15.24 8.10 7.02
C GLY A 212 -13.71 8.00 7.12
N THR A 213 -13.20 7.02 7.85
CA THR A 213 -11.78 6.83 8.14
C THR A 213 -11.10 5.94 7.11
N THR A 214 -9.91 6.32 6.66
CA THR A 214 -9.00 5.46 5.91
C THR A 214 -7.97 4.84 6.84
N LEU A 215 -7.56 3.60 6.57
CA LEU A 215 -6.75 2.84 7.49
C LEU A 215 -5.58 2.17 6.79
N THR A 216 -4.37 2.42 7.28
CA THR A 216 -3.13 1.87 6.76
C THR A 216 -2.44 1.00 7.80
N VAL A 217 -2.06 -0.21 7.40
CA VAL A 217 -1.33 -1.18 8.22
C VAL A 217 0.06 -1.35 7.63
N THR A 218 1.09 -1.06 8.41
CA THR A 218 2.47 -1.16 7.95
C THR A 218 3.44 -1.54 9.07
N ASN A 219 4.63 -1.99 8.72
CA ASN A 219 5.74 -2.23 9.64
C ASN A 219 6.79 -1.10 9.62
N GLU A 220 6.58 -0.08 8.81
CA GLU A 220 7.47 1.08 8.67
C GLU A 220 6.73 2.37 9.01
N GLY A 221 7.40 3.31 9.67
CA GLY A 221 6.82 4.61 10.03
C GLY A 221 6.71 5.61 8.86
N ASN A 222 6.99 5.18 7.63
CA ASN A 222 6.92 6.01 6.44
C ASN A 222 5.49 6.46 6.12
N ALA A 223 4.50 5.60 6.35
CA ALA A 223 3.10 5.94 6.09
C ALA A 223 2.63 7.10 6.98
N ASP A 224 3.03 7.14 8.26
CA ASP A 224 2.67 8.23 9.17
C ASP A 224 3.24 9.55 8.67
N MET A 225 4.51 9.56 8.21
CA MET A 225 5.12 10.77 7.66
C MET A 225 4.49 11.22 6.34
N VAL A 226 4.09 10.28 5.49
CA VAL A 226 3.41 10.57 4.21
C VAL A 226 2.02 11.17 4.44
N THR A 227 1.30 10.73 5.46
CA THR A 227 -0.07 11.17 5.75
C THR A 227 -0.13 12.47 6.56
N THR A 228 0.96 12.87 7.24
CA THR A 228 0.95 14.01 8.18
C THR A 228 1.81 15.20 7.76
N LEU A 229 2.95 14.99 7.09
CA LEU A 229 3.88 16.08 6.79
C LEU A 229 3.47 16.93 5.57
N PRO A 230 3.04 16.34 4.42
CA PRO A 230 2.62 17.11 3.28
C PRO A 230 1.29 17.83 3.51
N ARG A 231 1.15 19.03 2.93
CA ARG A 231 -0.10 19.80 3.02
C ARG A 231 -1.28 19.17 2.29
N ILE A 232 -1.03 18.28 1.33
CA ILE A 232 -2.04 17.55 0.58
C ILE A 232 -1.84 16.07 0.83
N HIS A 233 -2.89 15.38 1.25
CA HIS A 233 -2.91 13.92 1.37
C HIS A 233 -3.89 13.33 0.35
N VAL A 234 -3.41 12.43 -0.50
CA VAL A 234 -4.21 11.66 -1.46
C VAL A 234 -4.20 10.20 -1.05
N VAL A 235 -5.38 9.65 -0.78
CA VAL A 235 -5.58 8.21 -0.56
C VAL A 235 -6.11 7.59 -1.84
N ILE A 236 -5.46 6.55 -2.35
CA ILE A 236 -5.97 5.78 -3.49
C ILE A 236 -6.29 4.35 -3.06
N THR A 237 -7.52 3.92 -3.21
CA THR A 237 -7.99 2.63 -2.71
C THR A 237 -9.10 2.03 -3.57
N GLY A 238 -9.19 0.70 -3.60
CA GLY A 238 -10.28 0.01 -4.29
C GLY A 238 -11.59 0.09 -3.48
N ILE A 239 -12.70 0.22 -4.18
CA ILE A 239 -14.05 0.27 -3.57
C ILE A 239 -14.33 -0.95 -2.69
N GLU A 240 -13.75 -2.10 -3.01
CA GLU A 240 -13.91 -3.35 -2.25
C GLU A 240 -13.29 -3.28 -0.85
N LYS A 241 -12.51 -2.24 -0.55
CA LYS A 241 -11.85 -2.09 0.77
C LYS A 241 -12.77 -1.51 1.84
N VAL A 242 -14.00 -1.13 1.49
CA VAL A 242 -14.96 -0.66 2.48
C VAL A 242 -15.37 -1.78 3.45
N ILE A 243 -15.49 -1.39 4.71
CA ILE A 243 -16.08 -2.17 5.80
C ILE A 243 -17.04 -1.27 6.57
N GLY A 244 -18.01 -1.87 7.30
CA GLY A 244 -19.04 -1.10 8.00
C GLY A 244 -18.46 -0.32 9.19
N THR A 245 -17.81 -1.01 10.11
CA THR A 245 -17.53 -0.49 11.45
C THR A 245 -16.08 -0.68 11.90
N LEU A 246 -15.67 0.01 12.96
CA LEU A 246 -14.40 -0.22 13.65
C LEU A 246 -14.33 -1.62 14.28
N GLU A 247 -15.47 -2.21 14.68
CA GLU A 247 -15.52 -3.58 15.18
C GLU A 247 -15.21 -4.61 14.08
N ASP A 248 -15.72 -4.37 12.87
CA ASP A 248 -15.34 -5.16 11.69
C ASP A 248 -13.83 -5.13 11.46
N PHE A 249 -13.25 -3.93 11.56
CA PHE A 249 -11.80 -3.77 11.46
C PHE A 249 -11.06 -4.53 12.57
N ALA A 250 -11.52 -4.46 13.83
CA ALA A 250 -10.90 -5.19 14.95
C ALA A 250 -10.85 -6.70 14.69
N THR A 251 -11.81 -7.26 13.96
CA THR A 251 -11.79 -8.66 13.51
C THR A 251 -10.70 -8.89 12.45
N LEU A 252 -10.64 -8.03 11.42
CA LEU A 252 -9.74 -8.19 10.28
C LEU A 252 -8.27 -8.00 10.64
N ILE A 253 -7.96 -7.04 11.54
CA ILE A 253 -6.58 -6.75 11.96
C ILE A 253 -5.95 -7.91 12.76
N ARG A 254 -6.75 -8.73 13.41
CA ARG A 254 -6.26 -9.94 14.09
C ARG A 254 -5.71 -10.98 13.12
N LEU A 255 -6.16 -10.97 11.87
CA LEU A 255 -5.74 -11.92 10.83
C LEU A 255 -4.61 -11.36 9.96
N LEU A 256 -4.66 -10.07 9.60
CA LEU A 256 -3.81 -9.49 8.58
C LEU A 256 -2.30 -9.65 8.88
N PRO A 257 -1.73 -9.20 10.01
CA PRO A 257 -0.29 -9.34 10.27
C PRO A 257 0.12 -10.81 10.49
N ARG A 258 -0.75 -11.64 11.10
CA ARG A 258 -0.49 -13.07 11.25
C ARG A 258 -0.39 -13.77 9.90
N SER A 259 -1.30 -13.43 8.99
CA SER A 259 -1.33 -14.01 7.65
C SER A 259 -0.18 -13.51 6.78
N ALA A 260 0.16 -12.22 6.88
CA ALA A 260 1.18 -11.60 6.04
C ALA A 260 2.61 -12.06 6.36
N ILE A 261 2.98 -12.01 7.64
CA ILE A 261 4.38 -12.20 8.07
C ILE A 261 4.52 -12.96 9.39
N GLY A 262 3.47 -13.59 9.89
CA GLY A 262 3.49 -14.33 11.14
C GLY A 262 3.59 -13.48 12.40
N GLN A 263 3.28 -12.18 12.35
CA GLN A 263 3.27 -11.30 13.50
C GLN A 263 1.92 -11.31 14.22
N THR A 264 1.94 -11.29 15.55
CA THR A 264 0.71 -11.19 16.36
C THR A 264 0.05 -9.81 16.22
N VAL A 265 0.86 -8.75 16.12
CA VAL A 265 0.45 -7.36 16.02
C VAL A 265 1.32 -6.67 14.96
N THR A 266 0.75 -5.71 14.23
CA THR A 266 1.52 -4.82 13.33
C THR A 266 2.29 -3.78 14.15
N ASN A 267 3.36 -3.22 13.57
CA ASN A 267 4.12 -2.16 14.25
C ASN A 267 3.38 -0.82 14.22
N TYR A 268 2.77 -0.50 13.09
CA TYR A 268 2.05 0.75 12.87
C TYR A 268 0.65 0.48 12.35
N LEU A 269 -0.28 1.22 12.88
CA LEU A 269 -1.69 1.23 12.51
C LEU A 269 -2.15 2.67 12.48
N THR A 270 -2.31 3.23 11.29
CA THR A 270 -2.66 4.63 11.12
C THR A 270 -4.10 4.75 10.65
N LEU A 271 -4.92 5.44 11.44
CA LEU A 271 -6.28 5.80 11.12
C LEU A 271 -6.31 7.29 10.78
N THR A 272 -6.66 7.63 9.56
CA THR A 272 -6.74 9.02 9.09
C THR A 272 -8.19 9.38 8.85
N THR A 273 -8.68 10.41 9.56
CA THR A 273 -10.08 10.86 9.52
C THR A 273 -10.13 12.36 9.25
N GLY A 274 -10.21 12.73 7.96
CA GLY A 274 -10.35 14.13 7.55
C GLY A 274 -9.06 14.96 7.64
N LEU A 275 -9.25 16.27 7.75
CA LEU A 275 -8.20 17.28 7.79
C LEU A 275 -7.68 17.49 9.20
N LYS A 276 -6.49 18.10 9.33
CA LYS A 276 -5.98 18.60 10.62
C LYS A 276 -6.96 19.59 11.24
N MET A 277 -7.09 19.52 12.56
CA MET A 277 -7.87 20.48 13.32
C MET A 277 -7.07 21.80 13.48
N PRO A 278 -7.75 22.93 13.73
CA PRO A 278 -7.08 24.24 13.84
C PRO A 278 -6.01 24.35 14.92
N ASP A 279 -6.05 23.50 15.94
CA ASP A 279 -5.10 23.42 17.04
C ASP A 279 -4.00 22.36 16.87
N GLU A 280 -4.04 21.60 15.78
CA GLU A 280 -3.01 20.62 15.43
C GLU A 280 -1.87 21.28 14.66
N ALA A 281 -0.63 20.94 15.03
CA ALA A 281 0.57 21.50 14.43
C ALA A 281 0.86 20.90 13.03
N ASP A 282 0.56 19.64 12.85
CA ASP A 282 0.79 18.86 11.62
C ASP A 282 -0.49 18.20 11.12
N GLY A 283 -0.43 17.60 9.95
CA GLY A 283 -1.56 17.02 9.26
C GLY A 283 -1.93 17.79 7.98
N PRO A 284 -2.67 17.16 7.08
CA PRO A 284 -2.98 17.73 5.77
C PRO A 284 -4.00 18.88 5.85
N GLU A 285 -3.79 19.89 5.01
CA GLU A 285 -4.74 21.00 4.77
C GLU A 285 -5.79 20.62 3.72
N GLN A 286 -5.48 19.64 2.88
CA GLN A 286 -6.38 19.06 1.89
C GLN A 286 -6.26 17.54 1.94
N MET A 287 -7.39 16.85 1.96
CA MET A 287 -7.43 15.39 1.88
C MET A 287 -8.34 14.97 0.73
N HIS A 288 -7.82 14.16 -0.17
CA HIS A 288 -8.53 13.59 -1.30
C HIS A 288 -8.52 12.07 -1.20
N ILE A 289 -9.68 11.45 -1.40
CA ILE A 289 -9.84 10.00 -1.36
C ILE A 289 -10.34 9.54 -2.71
N VAL A 290 -9.54 8.77 -3.45
CA VAL A 290 -9.89 8.24 -4.78
C VAL A 290 -10.33 6.80 -4.62
N LEU A 291 -11.62 6.55 -4.78
CA LEU A 291 -12.26 5.25 -4.77
C LEU A 291 -12.24 4.67 -6.19
N VAL A 292 -11.52 3.57 -6.37
CA VAL A 292 -11.26 2.99 -7.70
C VAL A 292 -12.07 1.72 -7.89
N ASP A 293 -12.90 1.68 -8.93
CA ASP A 293 -13.56 0.45 -9.37
C ASP A 293 -12.58 -0.45 -10.16
N ALA A 294 -12.07 0.00 -11.27
CA ALA A 294 -11.19 -0.74 -12.17
C ALA A 294 -11.67 -2.21 -12.40
N GLY A 295 -12.97 -2.36 -12.60
CA GLY A 295 -13.62 -3.65 -12.89
C GLY A 295 -14.04 -4.49 -11.66
N ARG A 296 -13.93 -3.97 -10.45
CA ARG A 296 -14.33 -4.69 -9.22
C ARG A 296 -15.83 -4.96 -9.20
N THR A 297 -16.64 -4.01 -9.62
CA THR A 297 -18.10 -4.17 -9.75
C THR A 297 -18.49 -5.30 -10.71
N LYS A 298 -17.70 -5.58 -11.73
CA LYS A 298 -17.95 -6.69 -12.67
C LYS A 298 -17.82 -8.07 -12.02
N LEU A 299 -17.17 -8.16 -10.86
CA LEU A 299 -16.99 -9.41 -10.11
C LEU A 299 -18.15 -9.66 -9.13
N LEU A 300 -18.92 -8.60 -8.78
CA LEU A 300 -20.05 -8.70 -7.85
C LEU A 300 -21.16 -9.57 -8.43
N GLY A 301 -21.73 -10.44 -7.59
CA GLY A 301 -22.79 -11.36 -8.00
C GLY A 301 -22.35 -12.48 -8.94
N GLY A 302 -21.09 -12.52 -9.36
CA GLY A 302 -20.53 -13.51 -10.26
C GLY A 302 -19.74 -14.62 -9.54
N PRO A 303 -19.28 -15.64 -10.27
CA PRO A 303 -18.52 -16.77 -9.71
C PRO A 303 -17.17 -16.37 -9.12
N MET A 304 -16.68 -15.18 -9.41
CA MET A 304 -15.40 -14.67 -8.94
C MET A 304 -15.53 -13.64 -7.81
N GLN A 305 -16.72 -13.41 -7.26
CA GLN A 305 -16.96 -12.44 -6.19
C GLN A 305 -16.07 -12.66 -4.97
N GLU A 306 -15.74 -13.92 -4.64
CA GLU A 306 -14.86 -14.23 -3.50
C GLU A 306 -13.47 -13.59 -3.59
N MET A 307 -12.99 -13.24 -4.79
CA MET A 307 -11.72 -12.52 -4.97
C MET A 307 -11.74 -11.15 -4.30
N LEU A 308 -12.92 -10.51 -4.20
CA LEU A 308 -13.09 -9.21 -3.55
C LEU A 308 -13.00 -9.28 -2.02
N ARG A 309 -13.04 -10.48 -1.42
CA ARG A 309 -12.75 -10.67 0.02
C ARG A 309 -11.28 -10.44 0.36
N CYS A 310 -10.40 -10.41 -0.64
CA CYS A 310 -8.95 -10.32 -0.45
C CYS A 310 -8.55 -9.10 0.38
N ILE A 311 -7.87 -9.34 1.51
CA ILE A 311 -7.30 -8.29 2.38
C ILE A 311 -5.84 -7.97 2.05
N ARG A 312 -5.31 -8.53 0.96
CA ARG A 312 -3.95 -8.34 0.44
C ARG A 312 -2.85 -8.65 1.46
N CYS A 313 -3.00 -9.73 2.21
CA CYS A 313 -1.97 -10.19 3.16
C CYS A 313 -0.76 -10.86 2.49
N GLY A 314 -0.81 -11.19 1.21
CA GLY A 314 0.28 -11.83 0.48
C GLY A 314 0.46 -13.33 0.78
N ALA A 315 -0.49 -13.97 1.47
CA ALA A 315 -0.46 -15.39 1.82
C ALA A 315 -1.29 -16.24 0.87
#